data_846567cd7d48c66955368888229e7477
#
_entry.id   846567cd7d48c66955368888229e7477
#
_cell.length_a   1.000
_cell.length_b   1.000
_cell.length_c   1.000
_cell.angle_alpha   90.00
_cell.angle_beta   90.00
_cell.angle_gamma   90.00
#
_symmetry.space_group_name_H-M   'P 1'
#
loop_
_entity.id
_entity.type
_entity.pdbx_description
1 polymer ?
#
loop_
_entity_poly.entity_id
_entity_poly.type
_entity_poly.pdbx_seq_one_letter_code
_entity_poly.pdbx_strand_id
1 'polypeptide(L)'
;MPRCGVRVLRMALSIYQLKPRFQALLRPMVARLARLGVTANQVTLSACLVSVAVGLGLYLANTPWAWYALIPVWMLLRMAFNAVDGMLAREHGQQSVLGAYLNELTDVLSDAALYMPFARVAPFDPFWLGVVVLASALSEMAGALGATVGGVRQYDGPMGKSDRAFVFGLLGALVALFGQGAGLPSHWWPVAWVLPLVAVLTSCAIYNRIQSGIQHSHERRS
;
A
#
# COMPACT_ATOMS: atom_id res chain seq x y z
N MET A 1 -11.45 -27.02 34.95
CA MET A 1 -10.25 -27.11 34.10
C MET A 1 -9.80 -25.72 33.74
N PRO A 2 -8.61 -25.25 34.13
CA PRO A 2 -8.15 -23.90 33.86
C PRO A 2 -7.69 -23.77 32.43
N ARG A 3 -8.24 -22.78 31.69
CA ARG A 3 -7.80 -22.40 30.37
C ARG A 3 -6.43 -21.75 30.44
N CYS A 4 -5.43 -22.42 29.87
CA CYS A 4 -4.09 -21.89 29.74
C CYS A 4 -4.13 -20.70 28.75
N GLY A 5 -4.10 -19.48 29.30
CA GLY A 5 -4.03 -18.26 28.50
C GLY A 5 -2.61 -18.03 28.01
N VAL A 6 -2.32 -18.39 26.76
CA VAL A 6 -1.11 -17.93 26.08
C VAL A 6 -1.26 -16.43 25.86
N ARG A 7 -0.59 -15.63 26.68
CA ARG A 7 -0.37 -14.20 26.45
C ARG A 7 0.53 -14.07 25.24
N VAL A 8 -0.06 -13.94 24.06
CA VAL A 8 0.64 -13.41 22.89
C VAL A 8 1.03 -11.98 23.25
N LEU A 9 2.32 -11.79 23.46
CA LEU A 9 2.92 -10.49 23.78
C LEU A 9 2.58 -9.53 22.63
N ARG A 10 1.66 -8.60 22.89
CA ARG A 10 1.27 -7.55 21.93
C ARG A 10 2.45 -6.59 21.77
N MET A 11 3.35 -6.87 20.83
CA MET A 11 4.28 -5.88 20.27
C MET A 11 3.59 -4.92 19.27
N ALA A 12 2.25 -4.85 19.34
CA ALA A 12 1.44 -3.89 18.57
C ALA A 12 1.43 -2.47 19.14
N LEU A 13 2.28 -2.17 20.13
CA LEU A 13 2.16 -0.94 20.95
C LEU A 13 2.77 0.31 20.34
N SER A 14 3.58 0.22 19.28
CA SER A 14 4.30 1.39 18.75
C SER A 14 3.63 2.03 17.52
N ILE A 15 3.24 1.26 16.51
CA ILE A 15 2.75 1.79 15.23
C ILE A 15 1.34 2.35 15.34
N TYR A 16 0.48 1.74 16.14
CA TYR A 16 -0.90 2.21 16.32
C TYR A 16 -0.96 3.57 17.08
N GLN A 17 -0.02 3.84 17.98
CA GLN A 17 0.11 5.13 18.66
C GLN A 17 0.76 6.21 17.81
N LEU A 18 1.52 5.83 16.78
CA LEU A 18 2.11 6.77 15.82
C LEU A 18 1.06 7.41 14.91
N LYS A 19 0.00 6.67 14.54
CA LYS A 19 -1.06 7.18 13.66
C LYS A 19 -1.76 8.45 14.18
N PRO A 20 -2.24 8.52 15.45
CA PRO A 20 -2.82 9.74 16.00
C PRO A 20 -1.84 10.91 16.07
N ARG A 21 -0.57 10.65 16.43
CA ARG A 21 0.47 11.69 16.46
C ARG A 21 0.78 12.23 15.07
N PHE A 22 0.88 11.35 14.09
CA PHE A 22 1.08 11.72 12.69
C PHE A 22 -0.09 12.54 12.15
N GLN A 23 -1.34 12.14 12.45
CA GLN A 23 -2.52 12.92 12.09
C GLN A 23 -2.55 14.28 12.80
N ALA A 24 -2.17 14.36 14.07
CA ALA A 24 -2.09 15.62 14.80
C ALA A 24 -1.09 16.60 14.15
N LEU A 25 0.06 16.08 13.67
CA LEU A 25 1.05 16.87 12.94
C LEU A 25 0.51 17.40 11.59
N LEU A 26 -0.30 16.60 10.89
CA LEU A 26 -0.88 16.96 9.59
C LEU A 26 -2.09 17.90 9.72
N ARG A 27 -2.78 17.92 10.86
CA ARG A 27 -4.04 18.65 11.07
C ARG A 27 -3.97 20.14 10.72
N PRO A 28 -2.92 20.92 11.08
CA PRO A 28 -2.81 22.33 10.65
C PRO A 28 -2.77 22.50 9.14
N MET A 29 -2.08 21.59 8.44
CA MET A 29 -2.00 21.59 6.98
C MET A 29 -3.36 21.22 6.37
N VAL A 30 -4.04 20.20 6.88
CA VAL A 30 -5.39 19.79 6.45
C VAL A 30 -6.38 20.93 6.60
N ALA A 31 -6.39 21.61 7.75
CA ALA A 31 -7.25 22.78 7.99
C ALA A 31 -6.96 23.93 7.02
N ARG A 32 -5.68 24.14 6.64
CA ARG A 32 -5.32 25.14 5.63
C ARG A 32 -5.82 24.75 4.25
N LEU A 33 -5.64 23.48 3.83
CA LEU A 33 -6.12 22.96 2.54
C LEU A 33 -7.65 23.06 2.44
N ALA A 34 -8.38 22.71 3.50
CA ALA A 34 -9.83 22.84 3.55
C ALA A 34 -10.29 24.29 3.37
N ARG A 35 -9.62 25.25 4.04
CA ARG A 35 -9.92 26.69 3.86
C ARG A 35 -9.63 27.20 2.47
N LEU A 36 -8.67 26.63 1.76
CA LEU A 36 -8.34 26.94 0.37
C LEU A 36 -9.28 26.25 -0.63
N GLY A 37 -10.27 25.48 -0.16
CA GLY A 37 -11.23 24.78 -1.01
C GLY A 37 -10.68 23.51 -1.65
N VAL A 38 -9.50 23.01 -1.20
CA VAL A 38 -8.95 21.75 -1.70
C VAL A 38 -9.80 20.58 -1.22
N THR A 39 -10.19 19.72 -2.15
CA THR A 39 -11.04 18.56 -1.85
C THR A 39 -10.22 17.31 -1.60
N ALA A 40 -10.78 16.37 -0.80
CA ALA A 40 -10.20 15.04 -0.58
C ALA A 40 -9.92 14.32 -1.91
N ASN A 41 -10.86 14.38 -2.86
CA ASN A 41 -10.70 13.75 -4.17
C ASN A 41 -9.54 14.33 -4.99
N GLN A 42 -9.30 15.65 -4.89
CA GLN A 42 -8.15 16.28 -5.56
C GLN A 42 -6.83 15.77 -4.99
N VAL A 43 -6.74 15.61 -3.66
CA VAL A 43 -5.55 15.06 -3.00
C VAL A 43 -5.31 13.62 -3.44
N THR A 44 -6.34 12.78 -3.44
CA THR A 44 -6.28 11.37 -3.89
C THR A 44 -5.82 11.27 -5.34
N LEU A 45 -6.43 12.04 -6.24
CA LEU A 45 -6.07 12.04 -7.67
C LEU A 45 -4.65 12.56 -7.91
N SER A 46 -4.25 13.63 -7.20
CA SER A 46 -2.88 14.16 -7.31
C SER A 46 -1.84 13.12 -6.89
N ALA A 47 -2.08 12.41 -5.79
CA ALA A 47 -1.20 11.33 -5.33
C ALA A 47 -1.10 10.20 -6.36
N CYS A 48 -2.21 9.84 -7.00
CA CYS A 48 -2.24 8.85 -8.06
C CYS A 48 -1.45 9.31 -9.30
N LEU A 49 -1.70 10.53 -9.78
CA LEU A 49 -1.03 11.08 -10.95
C LEU A 49 0.50 11.12 -10.76
N VAL A 50 0.97 11.57 -9.60
CA VAL A 50 2.40 11.57 -9.30
C VAL A 50 2.94 10.14 -9.21
N SER A 51 2.20 9.19 -8.61
CA SER A 51 2.60 7.77 -8.56
C SER A 51 2.78 7.19 -9.96
N VAL A 52 1.83 7.46 -10.84
CA VAL A 52 1.89 7.03 -12.24
C VAL A 52 3.05 7.70 -12.98
N ALA A 53 3.24 9.01 -12.79
CA ALA A 53 4.34 9.74 -13.42
C ALA A 53 5.71 9.22 -12.97
N VAL A 54 5.90 8.97 -11.68
CA VAL A 54 7.14 8.38 -11.13
C VAL A 54 7.35 6.97 -11.68
N GLY A 55 6.33 6.11 -11.61
CA GLY A 55 6.43 4.74 -12.09
C GLY A 55 6.70 4.65 -13.59
N LEU A 56 5.94 5.34 -14.42
CA LEU A 56 6.16 5.37 -15.87
C LEU A 56 7.49 6.03 -16.23
N GLY A 57 7.87 7.12 -15.55
CA GLY A 57 9.15 7.78 -15.77
C GLY A 57 10.32 6.83 -15.55
N LEU A 58 10.33 6.09 -14.43
CA LEU A 58 11.37 5.10 -14.15
C LEU A 58 11.32 3.89 -15.08
N TYR A 59 10.13 3.48 -15.50
CA TYR A 59 9.96 2.33 -16.40
C TYR A 59 10.39 2.64 -17.84
N LEU A 60 10.01 3.81 -18.38
CA LEU A 60 10.23 4.17 -19.77
C LEU A 60 11.60 4.81 -20.03
N ALA A 61 12.07 5.61 -19.07
CA ALA A 61 13.34 6.31 -19.24
C ALA A 61 14.53 5.41 -18.88
N ASN A 62 15.64 5.59 -19.60
CA ASN A 62 16.91 4.96 -19.27
C ASN A 62 17.62 5.79 -18.19
N THR A 63 16.98 5.87 -17.00
CA THR A 63 17.45 6.72 -15.90
C THR A 63 18.59 6.05 -15.14
N PRO A 64 19.51 6.84 -14.54
CA PRO A 64 20.48 6.33 -13.60
C PRO A 64 19.79 5.62 -12.42
N TRP A 65 20.42 4.58 -11.87
CA TRP A 65 19.88 3.80 -10.74
C TRP A 65 19.51 4.65 -9.53
N ALA A 66 20.23 5.73 -9.27
CA ALA A 66 19.95 6.66 -8.19
C ALA A 66 18.50 7.22 -8.21
N TRP A 67 17.85 7.29 -9.37
CA TRP A 67 16.47 7.75 -9.50
C TRP A 67 15.45 6.80 -8.85
N TYR A 68 15.82 5.53 -8.64
CA TYR A 68 14.97 4.59 -7.88
C TYR A 68 14.78 5.04 -6.43
N ALA A 69 15.59 5.98 -5.90
CA ALA A 69 15.35 6.65 -4.62
C ALA A 69 14.02 7.43 -4.58
N LEU A 70 13.46 7.79 -5.73
CA LEU A 70 12.12 8.40 -5.80
C LEU A 70 11.03 7.46 -5.26
N ILE A 71 11.20 6.13 -5.40
CA ILE A 71 10.19 5.15 -4.94
C ILE A 71 10.01 5.22 -3.42
N PRO A 72 11.03 4.99 -2.57
CA PRO A 72 10.86 5.07 -1.12
C PRO A 72 10.41 6.47 -0.66
N VAL A 73 10.97 7.53 -1.23
CA VAL A 73 10.60 8.91 -0.88
C VAL A 73 9.13 9.15 -1.21
N TRP A 74 8.70 8.79 -2.42
CA TRP A 74 7.31 9.00 -2.82
C TRP A 74 6.33 8.11 -2.04
N MET A 75 6.68 6.86 -1.74
CA MET A 75 5.83 5.99 -0.92
C MET A 75 5.60 6.56 0.48
N LEU A 76 6.61 7.16 1.11
CA LEU A 76 6.45 7.86 2.38
C LEU A 76 5.53 9.09 2.25
N LEU A 77 5.74 9.91 1.23
CA LEU A 77 4.88 11.06 0.95
C LEU A 77 3.43 10.62 0.66
N ARG A 78 3.25 9.57 -0.12
CA ARG A 78 1.92 9.02 -0.42
C ARG A 78 1.18 8.54 0.83
N MET A 79 1.88 8.00 1.84
CA MET A 79 1.26 7.71 3.14
C MET A 79 0.70 8.98 3.80
N ALA A 80 1.40 10.11 3.68
CA ALA A 80 0.91 11.38 4.18
C ALA A 80 -0.29 11.88 3.36
N PHE A 81 -0.27 11.79 2.03
CA PHE A 81 -1.41 12.13 1.16
C PHE A 81 -2.65 11.32 1.51
N ASN A 82 -2.52 9.99 1.71
CA ASN A 82 -3.62 9.12 2.13
C ASN A 82 -4.15 9.44 3.55
N ALA A 83 -3.31 10.02 4.43
CA ALA A 83 -3.79 10.52 5.70
C ALA A 83 -4.55 11.84 5.54
N VAL A 84 -4.06 12.73 4.68
CA VAL A 84 -4.65 14.05 4.41
C VAL A 84 -6.02 13.92 3.75
N ASP A 85 -6.16 13.10 2.69
CA ASP A 85 -7.46 12.91 2.02
C ASP A 85 -8.50 12.29 2.96
N GLY A 86 -8.09 11.30 3.76
CA GLY A 86 -8.95 10.71 4.77
C GLY A 86 -9.33 11.68 5.90
N MET A 87 -8.48 12.62 6.28
CA MET A 87 -8.79 13.68 7.25
C MET A 87 -9.72 14.74 6.63
N LEU A 88 -9.46 15.19 5.41
CA LEU A 88 -10.35 16.09 4.67
C LEU A 88 -11.75 15.47 4.56
N ALA A 89 -11.84 14.20 4.18
CA ALA A 89 -13.11 13.50 4.06
C ALA A 89 -13.87 13.45 5.40
N ARG A 90 -13.23 13.05 6.48
CA ARG A 90 -13.89 12.80 7.77
C ARG A 90 -14.05 14.05 8.63
N GLU A 91 -13.02 14.90 8.72
CA GLU A 91 -13.02 16.04 9.65
C GLU A 91 -13.64 17.31 9.02
N HIS A 92 -13.70 17.37 7.67
CA HIS A 92 -14.26 18.51 6.93
C HIS A 92 -15.52 18.17 6.09
N GLY A 93 -16.15 17.02 6.36
CA GLY A 93 -17.42 16.64 5.76
C GLY A 93 -17.39 16.40 4.25
N GLN A 94 -16.21 16.05 3.68
CA GLN A 94 -16.02 15.83 2.24
C GLN A 94 -16.20 14.36 1.82
N GLN A 95 -16.82 13.53 2.65
CA GLN A 95 -17.11 12.14 2.31
C GLN A 95 -18.07 12.08 1.13
N SER A 96 -17.77 11.23 0.14
CA SER A 96 -18.63 11.00 -1.03
C SER A 96 -18.50 9.57 -1.55
N VAL A 97 -19.54 9.10 -2.23
CA VAL A 97 -19.49 7.79 -2.91
C VAL A 97 -18.39 7.75 -3.95
N LEU A 98 -18.24 8.82 -4.75
CA LEU A 98 -17.15 8.95 -5.71
C LEU A 98 -15.79 8.87 -5.02
N GLY A 99 -15.63 9.56 -3.87
CA GLY A 99 -14.39 9.52 -3.09
C GLY A 99 -14.01 8.11 -2.63
N ALA A 100 -14.99 7.29 -2.25
CA ALA A 100 -14.76 5.90 -1.89
C ALA A 100 -14.23 5.08 -3.09
N TYR A 101 -14.84 5.20 -4.27
CA TYR A 101 -14.35 4.55 -5.49
C TYR A 101 -12.95 5.04 -5.88
N LEU A 102 -12.74 6.35 -5.87
CA LEU A 102 -11.43 6.94 -6.21
C LEU A 102 -10.35 6.40 -5.29
N ASN A 103 -10.58 6.39 -3.98
CA ASN A 103 -9.59 5.89 -3.01
C ASN A 103 -9.16 4.45 -3.33
N GLU A 104 -10.11 3.54 -3.60
CA GLU A 104 -9.80 2.14 -3.90
C GLU A 104 -9.06 1.99 -5.23
N LEU A 105 -9.57 2.60 -6.30
CA LEU A 105 -9.02 2.43 -7.64
C LEU A 105 -7.66 3.10 -7.80
N THR A 106 -7.49 4.32 -7.26
CA THR A 106 -6.22 5.03 -7.35
C THR A 106 -5.13 4.37 -6.51
N ASP A 107 -5.49 3.71 -5.42
CA ASP A 107 -4.53 2.96 -4.61
C ASP A 107 -3.95 1.78 -5.38
N VAL A 108 -4.83 0.98 -6.02
CA VAL A 108 -4.40 -0.16 -6.85
C VAL A 108 -3.55 0.32 -8.03
N LEU A 109 -4.00 1.38 -8.71
CA LEU A 109 -3.28 1.94 -9.87
C LEU A 109 -1.90 2.50 -9.49
N SER A 110 -1.84 3.21 -8.37
CA SER A 110 -0.58 3.77 -7.85
C SER A 110 0.42 2.69 -7.46
N ASP A 111 -0.05 1.64 -6.76
CA ASP A 111 0.80 0.51 -6.37
C ASP A 111 1.34 -0.19 -7.62
N ALA A 112 0.48 -0.52 -8.60
CA ALA A 112 0.89 -1.13 -9.86
C ALA A 112 1.95 -0.28 -10.59
N ALA A 113 1.71 1.02 -10.73
CA ALA A 113 2.63 1.93 -11.41
C ALA A 113 4.00 1.99 -10.72
N LEU A 114 4.05 2.06 -9.39
CA LEU A 114 5.31 2.14 -8.63
C LEU A 114 6.07 0.82 -8.56
N TYR A 115 5.38 -0.32 -8.77
CA TYR A 115 6.03 -1.64 -8.81
C TYR A 115 6.58 -1.96 -10.21
N MET A 116 5.94 -1.49 -11.29
CA MET A 116 6.35 -1.78 -12.67
C MET A 116 7.84 -1.55 -12.99
N PRO A 117 8.53 -0.50 -12.49
CA PRO A 117 9.94 -0.29 -12.79
C PRO A 117 10.84 -1.47 -12.45
N PHE A 118 10.48 -2.26 -11.43
CA PHE A 118 11.28 -3.43 -11.02
C PHE A 118 11.29 -4.56 -12.06
N ALA A 119 10.35 -4.57 -13.02
CA ALA A 119 10.40 -5.52 -14.14
C ALA A 119 11.65 -5.37 -15.03
N ARG A 120 12.34 -4.22 -14.95
CA ARG A 120 13.55 -3.92 -15.71
C ARG A 120 14.83 -4.07 -14.91
N VAL A 121 14.75 -4.52 -13.67
CA VAL A 121 15.87 -4.59 -12.72
C VAL A 121 16.19 -6.05 -12.43
N ALA A 122 17.35 -6.55 -12.86
CA ALA A 122 17.81 -7.85 -12.41
C ALA A 122 18.12 -7.80 -10.89
N PRO A 123 17.84 -8.86 -10.12
CA PRO A 123 17.38 -10.18 -10.50
C PRO A 123 15.86 -10.38 -10.43
N PHE A 124 15.05 -9.32 -10.48
CA PHE A 124 13.60 -9.45 -10.38
C PHE A 124 13.00 -10.02 -11.66
N ASP A 125 12.17 -11.04 -11.51
CA ASP A 125 11.48 -11.68 -12.62
C ASP A 125 10.16 -10.94 -12.91
N PRO A 126 9.91 -10.45 -14.14
CA PRO A 126 8.69 -9.76 -14.54
C PRO A 126 7.41 -10.60 -14.33
N PHE A 127 7.47 -11.92 -14.44
CA PHE A 127 6.34 -12.79 -14.17
C PHE A 127 5.89 -12.68 -12.70
N TRP A 128 6.84 -12.84 -11.76
CA TRP A 128 6.52 -12.73 -10.34
C TRP A 128 6.07 -11.33 -9.94
N LEU A 129 6.61 -10.30 -10.60
CA LEU A 129 6.13 -8.93 -10.40
C LEU A 129 4.68 -8.80 -10.84
N GLY A 130 4.31 -9.34 -12.01
CA GLY A 130 2.92 -9.38 -12.49
C GLY A 130 2.00 -10.10 -11.51
N VAL A 131 2.44 -11.24 -10.96
CA VAL A 131 1.69 -11.97 -9.92
C VAL A 131 1.49 -11.12 -8.68
N VAL A 132 2.52 -10.40 -8.21
CA VAL A 132 2.41 -9.50 -7.04
C VAL A 132 1.42 -8.37 -7.31
N VAL A 133 1.47 -7.74 -8.48
CA VAL A 133 0.54 -6.66 -8.86
C VAL A 133 -0.90 -7.18 -8.87
N LEU A 134 -1.14 -8.33 -9.51
CA LEU A 134 -2.46 -8.95 -9.55
C LEU A 134 -2.95 -9.35 -8.15
N ALA A 135 -2.13 -10.03 -7.36
CA ALA A 135 -2.47 -10.42 -6.00
C ALA A 135 -2.75 -9.20 -5.12
N SER A 136 -2.01 -8.10 -5.30
CA SER A 136 -2.25 -6.83 -4.59
C SER A 136 -3.63 -6.27 -4.92
N ALA A 137 -4.01 -6.22 -6.20
CA ALA A 137 -5.33 -5.76 -6.64
C ALA A 137 -6.46 -6.65 -6.08
N LEU A 138 -6.30 -7.98 -6.16
CA LEU A 138 -7.26 -8.94 -5.61
C LEU A 138 -7.38 -8.83 -4.09
N SER A 139 -6.29 -8.54 -3.38
CA SER A 139 -6.29 -8.34 -1.93
C SER A 139 -7.11 -7.12 -1.53
N GLU A 140 -6.96 -5.98 -2.23
CA GLU A 140 -7.78 -4.78 -1.97
C GLU A 140 -9.25 -5.03 -2.36
N MET A 141 -9.51 -5.71 -3.48
CA MET A 141 -10.85 -6.12 -3.88
C MET A 141 -11.52 -7.02 -2.84
N ALA A 142 -10.84 -8.04 -2.34
CA ALA A 142 -11.36 -8.91 -1.28
C ALA A 142 -11.69 -8.13 0.00
N GLY A 143 -10.82 -7.17 0.38
CA GLY A 143 -11.07 -6.28 1.51
C GLY A 143 -12.30 -5.39 1.33
N ALA A 144 -12.48 -4.81 0.15
CA ALA A 144 -13.61 -3.95 -0.19
C ALA A 144 -14.93 -4.75 -0.28
N LEU A 145 -14.91 -5.95 -0.89
CA LEU A 145 -16.06 -6.84 -0.94
C LEU A 145 -16.54 -7.27 0.46
N GLY A 146 -15.65 -7.38 1.44
CA GLY A 146 -16.02 -7.61 2.83
C GLY A 146 -17.04 -6.61 3.36
N ALA A 147 -16.96 -5.34 2.93
CA ALA A 147 -17.93 -4.32 3.30
C ALA A 147 -19.33 -4.57 2.70
N THR A 148 -19.40 -5.17 1.50
CA THR A 148 -20.67 -5.46 0.83
C THR A 148 -21.36 -6.72 1.36
N VAL A 149 -20.59 -7.75 1.70
CA VAL A 149 -21.13 -9.05 2.16
C VAL A 149 -21.16 -9.20 3.68
N GLY A 150 -20.12 -8.72 4.38
CA GLY A 150 -20.00 -8.80 5.84
C GLY A 150 -20.26 -7.47 6.56
N GLY A 151 -20.51 -6.38 5.80
CA GLY A 151 -20.81 -5.05 6.31
C GLY A 151 -19.65 -4.27 6.90
N VAL A 152 -18.42 -4.84 6.89
CA VAL A 152 -17.19 -4.18 7.34
C VAL A 152 -16.06 -4.53 6.38
N ARG A 153 -15.27 -3.53 5.99
CA ARG A 153 -14.08 -3.75 5.17
C ARG A 153 -13.05 -4.59 5.93
N GLN A 154 -12.54 -5.63 5.29
CA GLN A 154 -11.57 -6.54 5.87
C GLN A 154 -10.14 -6.09 5.57
N TYR A 155 -9.29 -6.13 6.61
CA TYR A 155 -7.87 -5.75 6.51
C TYR A 155 -6.93 -6.88 6.98
N ASP A 156 -7.47 -8.04 7.31
CA ASP A 156 -6.74 -9.15 7.92
C ASP A 156 -5.71 -9.75 6.97
N GLY A 157 -4.66 -10.28 7.56
CA GLY A 157 -3.63 -11.05 6.88
C GLY A 157 -2.30 -10.33 6.73
N PRO A 158 -1.24 -11.09 6.40
CA PRO A 158 0.09 -10.58 6.17
C PRO A 158 0.17 -9.84 4.83
N MET A 159 1.18 -8.97 4.68
CA MET A 159 1.47 -8.25 3.45
C MET A 159 0.32 -7.33 2.98
N GLY A 160 -0.24 -6.56 3.92
CA GLY A 160 -1.16 -5.48 3.62
C GLY A 160 -0.52 -4.37 2.78
N LYS A 161 -1.31 -3.36 2.38
CA LYS A 161 -0.85 -2.23 1.55
C LYS A 161 0.42 -1.55 2.11
N SER A 162 0.46 -1.30 3.42
CA SER A 162 1.61 -0.65 4.07
C SER A 162 2.86 -1.52 4.05
N ASP A 163 2.69 -2.84 4.21
CA ASP A 163 3.82 -3.78 4.20
C ASP A 163 4.41 -3.88 2.80
N ARG A 164 3.56 -3.93 1.76
CA ARG A 164 3.99 -3.89 0.36
C ARG A 164 4.72 -2.59 0.04
N ALA A 165 4.19 -1.44 0.47
CA ALA A 165 4.84 -0.15 0.29
C ALA A 165 6.21 -0.11 0.97
N PHE A 166 6.35 -0.69 2.16
CA PHE A 166 7.64 -0.79 2.84
C PHE A 166 8.62 -1.68 2.07
N VAL A 167 8.20 -2.87 1.62
CA VAL A 167 9.05 -3.80 0.86
C VAL A 167 9.52 -3.14 -0.45
N PHE A 168 8.61 -2.59 -1.25
CA PHE A 168 8.98 -1.94 -2.51
C PHE A 168 9.77 -0.65 -2.30
N GLY A 169 9.50 0.08 -1.22
CA GLY A 169 10.33 1.21 -0.80
C GLY A 169 11.77 0.78 -0.49
N LEU A 170 11.94 -0.31 0.28
CA LEU A 170 13.25 -0.86 0.57
C LEU A 170 13.95 -1.35 -0.70
N LEU A 171 13.26 -2.07 -1.58
CA LEU A 171 13.81 -2.50 -2.87
C LEU A 171 14.25 -1.31 -3.73
N GLY A 172 13.45 -0.24 -3.77
CA GLY A 172 13.83 1.00 -4.47
C GLY A 172 15.10 1.64 -3.90
N ALA A 173 15.23 1.69 -2.58
CA ALA A 173 16.43 2.17 -1.91
C ALA A 173 17.65 1.30 -2.24
N LEU A 174 17.49 -0.03 -2.22
CA LEU A 174 18.58 -0.96 -2.56
C LEU A 174 19.03 -0.79 -4.01
N VAL A 175 18.09 -0.66 -4.95
CA VAL A 175 18.42 -0.42 -6.36
C VAL A 175 19.11 0.94 -6.54
N ALA A 176 18.64 1.98 -5.84
CA ALA A 176 19.27 3.30 -5.92
C ALA A 176 20.72 3.33 -5.41
N LEU A 177 21.01 2.56 -4.35
CA LEU A 177 22.32 2.56 -3.70
C LEU A 177 23.31 1.59 -4.34
N PHE A 178 22.84 0.45 -4.84
CA PHE A 178 23.68 -0.67 -5.27
C PHE A 178 23.47 -1.09 -6.73
N GLY A 179 22.54 -0.42 -7.45
CA GLY A 179 22.25 -0.73 -8.85
C GLY A 179 23.47 -0.48 -9.74
N GLN A 180 23.76 -1.45 -10.62
CA GLN A 180 24.83 -1.39 -11.61
C GLN A 180 24.50 -2.29 -12.82
N GLY A 181 25.04 -1.98 -13.97
CA GLY A 181 24.77 -2.78 -15.17
C GLY A 181 23.27 -2.96 -15.42
N ALA A 182 22.80 -4.19 -15.42
CA ALA A 182 21.39 -4.54 -15.64
C ALA A 182 20.50 -4.51 -14.38
N GLY A 183 21.07 -4.24 -13.19
CA GLY A 183 20.31 -4.23 -11.94
C GLY A 183 21.20 -4.31 -10.70
N LEU A 184 20.82 -5.14 -9.73
CA LEU A 184 21.60 -5.38 -8.53
C LEU A 184 22.80 -6.30 -8.80
N PRO A 185 23.87 -6.22 -7.98
CA PRO A 185 25.04 -7.09 -8.13
C PRO A 185 24.68 -8.58 -8.14
N SER A 186 25.39 -9.40 -8.92
CA SER A 186 25.06 -10.81 -9.12
C SER A 186 25.02 -11.65 -7.83
N HIS A 187 25.82 -11.29 -6.81
CA HIS A 187 25.79 -11.96 -5.51
C HIS A 187 24.53 -11.67 -4.67
N TRP A 188 23.69 -10.71 -5.13
CA TRP A 188 22.40 -10.39 -4.52
C TRP A 188 21.24 -11.23 -5.08
N TRP A 189 21.54 -12.31 -5.81
CA TRP A 189 20.51 -13.20 -6.36
C TRP A 189 19.41 -13.63 -5.36
N PRO A 190 19.66 -13.75 -4.02
CA PRO A 190 18.59 -14.14 -3.10
C PRO A 190 17.44 -13.11 -3.02
N VAL A 191 17.70 -11.84 -3.40
CA VAL A 191 16.67 -10.79 -3.45
C VAL A 191 15.59 -11.11 -4.49
N ALA A 192 15.89 -11.93 -5.50
CA ALA A 192 14.89 -12.42 -6.47
C ALA A 192 13.70 -13.13 -5.80
N TRP A 193 13.94 -13.79 -4.66
CA TRP A 193 12.90 -14.53 -3.92
C TRP A 193 11.94 -13.62 -3.15
N VAL A 194 12.22 -12.33 -3.05
CA VAL A 194 11.33 -11.36 -2.38
C VAL A 194 9.98 -11.29 -3.10
N LEU A 195 9.95 -11.25 -4.43
CA LEU A 195 8.69 -11.18 -5.20
C LEU A 195 7.81 -12.45 -5.02
N PRO A 196 8.32 -13.68 -5.19
CA PRO A 196 7.58 -14.90 -4.86
C PRO A 196 7.05 -14.91 -3.41
N LEU A 197 7.87 -14.49 -2.45
CA LEU A 197 7.46 -14.43 -1.05
C LEU A 197 6.33 -13.43 -0.83
N VAL A 198 6.42 -12.23 -1.39
CA VAL A 198 5.35 -11.21 -1.35
C VAL A 198 4.08 -11.75 -1.99
N ALA A 199 4.17 -12.46 -3.13
CA ALA A 199 3.02 -13.06 -3.79
C ALA A 199 2.31 -14.09 -2.89
N VAL A 200 3.07 -14.99 -2.26
CA VAL A 200 2.52 -15.98 -1.33
C VAL A 200 1.86 -15.33 -0.12
N LEU A 201 2.54 -14.39 0.54
CA LEU A 201 2.00 -13.70 1.72
C LEU A 201 0.75 -12.88 1.37
N THR A 202 0.73 -12.21 0.20
CA THR A 202 -0.46 -11.48 -0.26
C THR A 202 -1.62 -12.44 -0.56
N SER A 203 -1.35 -13.62 -1.11
CA SER A 203 -2.37 -14.67 -1.33
C SER A 203 -2.94 -15.18 -0.01
N CYS A 204 -2.12 -15.36 1.02
CA CYS A 204 -2.59 -15.66 2.37
C CYS A 204 -3.49 -14.54 2.93
N ALA A 205 -3.15 -13.26 2.67
CA ALA A 205 -4.00 -12.15 3.08
C ALA A 205 -5.36 -12.17 2.36
N ILE A 206 -5.40 -12.50 1.07
CA ILE A 206 -6.67 -12.66 0.32
C ILE A 206 -7.54 -13.72 0.99
N TYR A 207 -6.97 -14.89 1.28
CA TYR A 207 -7.68 -15.97 1.95
C TYR A 207 -8.24 -15.54 3.32
N ASN A 208 -7.41 -14.89 4.16
CA ASN A 208 -7.84 -14.42 5.48
C ASN A 208 -8.96 -13.39 5.39
N ARG A 209 -8.88 -12.42 4.45
CA ARG A 209 -9.92 -11.41 4.22
C ARG A 209 -11.26 -12.03 3.82
N ILE A 210 -11.23 -13.06 2.97
CA ILE A 210 -12.43 -13.81 2.56
C ILE A 210 -13.02 -14.53 3.78
N GLN A 211 -12.21 -15.25 4.56
CA GLN A 211 -12.69 -15.98 5.75
C GLN A 211 -13.30 -15.04 6.78
N SER A 212 -12.63 -13.91 7.09
CA SER A 212 -13.16 -12.90 7.99
C SER A 212 -14.49 -12.30 7.49
N GLY A 213 -14.59 -12.04 6.19
CA GLY A 213 -15.85 -11.55 5.57
C GLY A 213 -17.00 -12.55 5.72
N ILE A 214 -16.74 -13.85 5.51
CA ILE A 214 -17.72 -14.93 5.69
C ILE A 214 -18.16 -15.00 7.16
N GLN A 215 -17.24 -14.99 8.11
CA GLN A 215 -17.55 -15.06 9.54
C GLN A 215 -18.43 -13.89 9.99
N HIS A 216 -18.09 -12.65 9.63
CA HIS A 216 -18.90 -11.48 9.96
C HIS A 216 -20.30 -11.52 9.34
N SER A 217 -20.45 -12.14 8.14
CA SER A 217 -21.76 -12.29 7.51
C SER A 217 -22.66 -13.27 8.26
N HIS A 218 -22.10 -14.33 8.84
CA HIS A 218 -22.84 -15.30 9.67
C HIS A 218 -23.28 -14.70 11.00
N GLU A 219 -22.41 -13.95 11.67
CA GLU A 219 -22.73 -13.28 12.95
C GLU A 219 -23.86 -12.26 12.84
N ARG A 220 -24.05 -11.66 11.65
CA ARG A 220 -25.16 -10.72 11.42
C ARG A 220 -26.50 -11.38 11.13
N ARG A 221 -26.49 -12.65 10.75
CA ARG A 221 -27.71 -13.42 10.45
C ARG A 221 -28.24 -14.22 11.64
N SER A 222 -27.39 -14.41 12.65
CA SER A 222 -27.76 -15.03 13.94
C SER A 222 -28.27 -13.99 14.93
#